data_cb50b518f944bfb7212f2d376f2e61af
#
_entry.id   cb50b518f944bfb7212f2d376f2e61af
#
_cell.length_a   1.000
_cell.length_b   1.000
_cell.length_c   1.000
_cell.angle_alpha   90.00
_cell.angle_beta   90.00
_cell.angle_gamma   90.00
#
_symmetry.space_group_name_H-M   'P 1'
#
loop_
_entity.id
_entity.type
_entity.pdbx_description
1 polymer ?
#
loop_
_entity_poly.entity_id
_entity_poly.type
_entity_poly.pdbx_seq_one_letter_code
_entity_poly.pdbx_strand_id
1 'polypeptide(L)'
;MQRGQVQLQGIPFPYSVREQGASVELLKFESSSEQPMAKWAQENMLEGDKQWGIIAQSKTKEETLFLSLTFRKVQRTRLRLQNGRIERIQEEVTEPEMGEFHIKQEGCLELYSYGAKQKTALSKSLTDSFGNDCVKQLFLQKDAMKSLMTEAIEVNSISLTALGNPFFNDATFTGTDPTNSKTYKELAGSGEIKSFRAKFQSGDSDASTAPMIVTVHSNCKLRFFGGQVPVPQSDIEDFAKKVSDIASESEVV
;
A
#
# COMPACT_ATOMS: atom_id res chain seq x y z
N MET A 1 24.02 -10.06 -30.07
CA MET A 1 23.65 -8.73 -29.51
C MET A 1 23.44 -8.92 -28.02
N GLN A 2 24.36 -8.46 -27.19
CA GLN A 2 24.23 -8.46 -25.73
C GLN A 2 23.16 -7.44 -25.38
N ARG A 3 22.01 -7.89 -24.86
CA ARG A 3 20.97 -7.01 -24.29
C ARG A 3 21.51 -6.47 -22.98
N GLY A 4 21.79 -5.18 -22.97
CA GLY A 4 22.28 -4.48 -21.78
C GLY A 4 21.27 -4.59 -20.66
N GLN A 5 21.73 -5.09 -19.51
CA GLN A 5 21.06 -4.85 -18.24
C GLN A 5 21.06 -3.34 -18.02
N VAL A 6 19.90 -2.72 -18.07
CA VAL A 6 19.73 -1.34 -17.63
C VAL A 6 19.85 -1.37 -16.10
N GLN A 7 21.06 -1.15 -15.60
CA GLN A 7 21.26 -0.78 -14.21
C GLN A 7 20.65 0.61 -14.02
N LEU A 8 19.55 0.69 -13.30
CA LEU A 8 18.92 1.95 -12.92
C LEU A 8 19.70 2.64 -11.80
N GLN A 9 20.98 2.98 -12.06
CA GLN A 9 21.66 3.98 -11.26
C GLN A 9 21.15 5.34 -11.72
N GLY A 10 20.32 5.99 -10.90
CA GLY A 10 19.98 7.40 -11.04
C GLY A 10 18.66 7.76 -11.73
N ILE A 11 17.73 6.81 -11.93
CA ILE A 11 16.34 7.22 -12.18
C ILE A 11 15.75 7.54 -10.80
N PRO A 12 15.46 8.82 -10.48
CA PRO A 12 14.71 9.11 -9.29
C PRO A 12 13.39 8.37 -9.44
N PHE A 13 13.07 7.49 -8.47
CA PHE A 13 11.74 6.89 -8.38
C PHE A 13 10.71 7.99 -8.58
N PRO A 14 9.61 7.73 -9.31
CA PRO A 14 8.63 8.77 -9.57
C PRO A 14 8.04 9.27 -8.26
N TYR A 15 8.70 10.27 -7.68
CA TYR A 15 8.28 10.96 -6.46
C TYR A 15 6.86 11.52 -6.55
N SER A 16 6.35 11.72 -7.77
CA SER A 16 4.99 12.19 -8.03
C SER A 16 3.90 11.30 -7.44
N VAL A 17 4.13 10.01 -7.30
CA VAL A 17 3.19 9.10 -6.64
C VAL A 17 3.16 9.33 -5.13
N ARG A 18 4.25 9.86 -4.55
CA ARG A 18 4.42 10.11 -3.11
C ARG A 18 3.97 11.49 -2.66
N GLU A 19 3.94 12.47 -3.55
CA GLU A 19 3.49 13.84 -3.22
C GLU A 19 2.01 13.93 -2.85
N GLN A 20 1.16 13.02 -3.35
CA GLN A 20 -0.28 12.99 -3.05
C GLN A 20 -0.67 12.05 -1.90
N GLY A 21 0.30 11.52 -1.17
CA GLY A 21 0.10 10.51 -0.13
C GLY A 21 0.52 9.13 -0.61
N ALA A 22 1.48 8.53 0.09
CA ALA A 22 1.90 7.15 -0.17
C ALA A 22 0.92 6.17 0.47
N SER A 23 0.61 5.07 -0.22
CA SER A 23 -0.05 3.93 0.39
C SER A 23 0.87 2.72 0.32
N VAL A 24 0.98 2.00 1.43
CA VAL A 24 1.72 0.73 1.52
C VAL A 24 0.76 -0.34 1.96
N GLU A 25 0.74 -1.47 1.27
CA GLU A 25 0.01 -2.66 1.70
C GLU A 25 1.01 -3.76 1.99
N LEU A 26 0.93 -4.34 3.19
CA LEU A 26 1.82 -5.38 3.66
C LEU A 26 1.15 -6.73 3.54
N LEU A 27 1.85 -7.66 2.91
CA LEU A 27 1.40 -9.03 2.69
C LEU A 27 2.53 -9.98 3.12
N LYS A 28 2.18 -11.19 3.50
CA LYS A 28 3.19 -12.24 3.66
C LYS A 28 3.47 -12.89 2.32
N PHE A 29 4.74 -13.18 2.05
CA PHE A 29 5.18 -13.93 0.88
C PHE A 29 5.99 -15.14 1.32
N GLU A 30 5.50 -16.32 0.97
CA GLU A 30 6.16 -17.59 1.24
C GLU A 30 6.36 -18.33 -0.09
N SER A 31 7.59 -18.67 -0.40
CA SER A 31 7.87 -19.46 -1.59
C SER A 31 8.01 -20.93 -1.22
N SER A 32 7.13 -21.76 -1.76
CA SER A 32 7.25 -23.23 -1.71
C SER A 32 8.02 -23.79 -2.91
N SER A 33 8.37 -22.95 -3.88
CA SER A 33 9.05 -23.32 -5.10
C SER A 33 10.55 -23.08 -4.98
N GLU A 34 11.35 -23.98 -5.53
CA GLU A 34 12.80 -23.82 -5.70
C GLU A 34 13.17 -22.82 -6.81
N GLN A 35 12.16 -22.27 -7.51
CA GLN A 35 12.41 -21.32 -8.58
C GLN A 35 13.03 -20.04 -8.04
N PRO A 36 14.23 -19.65 -8.49
CA PRO A 36 14.85 -18.42 -8.03
C PRO A 36 14.01 -17.19 -8.41
N MET A 37 13.84 -16.26 -7.49
CA MET A 37 13.14 -14.99 -7.73
C MET A 37 13.68 -14.24 -8.97
N ALA A 38 14.98 -14.34 -9.23
CA ALA A 38 15.60 -13.72 -10.41
C ALA A 38 15.06 -14.30 -11.73
N LYS A 39 14.80 -15.62 -11.78
CA LYS A 39 14.23 -16.26 -12.97
C LYS A 39 12.79 -15.82 -13.17
N TRP A 40 11.99 -15.82 -12.11
CA TRP A 40 10.61 -15.31 -12.15
C TRP A 40 10.55 -13.86 -12.65
N ALA A 41 11.41 -12.99 -12.13
CA ALA A 41 11.48 -11.60 -12.54
C ALA A 41 11.80 -11.46 -14.04
N GLN A 42 12.76 -12.25 -14.54
CA GLN A 42 13.13 -12.25 -15.96
C GLN A 42 11.99 -12.72 -16.85
N GLU A 43 11.25 -13.76 -16.46
CA GLU A 43 10.09 -14.28 -17.20
C GLU A 43 8.91 -13.31 -17.22
N ASN A 44 8.82 -12.43 -16.21
CA ASN A 44 7.77 -11.43 -16.06
C ASN A 44 8.19 -10.02 -16.49
N MET A 45 9.32 -9.87 -17.17
CA MET A 45 9.66 -8.58 -17.79
C MET A 45 8.58 -8.15 -18.77
N LEU A 46 8.31 -6.83 -18.81
CA LEU A 46 7.33 -6.25 -19.72
C LEU A 46 7.86 -6.32 -21.14
N GLU A 47 7.26 -7.16 -21.97
CA GLU A 47 7.62 -7.35 -23.38
C GLU A 47 6.37 -7.47 -24.24
N GLY A 48 6.44 -6.93 -25.46
CA GLY A 48 5.36 -7.05 -26.45
C GLY A 48 4.04 -6.45 -25.97
N ASP A 49 2.95 -7.21 -26.12
CA ASP A 49 1.58 -6.78 -25.82
C ASP A 49 1.13 -7.10 -24.39
N LYS A 50 2.06 -7.42 -23.48
CA LYS A 50 1.72 -7.68 -22.09
C LYS A 50 1.05 -6.47 -21.45
N GLN A 51 -0.05 -6.70 -20.75
CA GLN A 51 -0.81 -5.66 -20.03
C GLN A 51 -0.22 -5.34 -18.65
N TRP A 52 0.69 -6.17 -18.15
CA TRP A 52 1.44 -6.00 -16.91
C TRP A 52 2.83 -6.63 -17.07
N GLY A 53 3.81 -6.04 -16.45
CA GLY A 53 5.16 -6.62 -16.38
C GLY A 53 6.11 -5.80 -15.54
N ILE A 54 7.25 -6.40 -15.21
CA ILE A 54 8.36 -5.79 -14.50
C ILE A 54 9.17 -4.98 -15.52
N ILE A 55 9.46 -3.72 -15.21
CA ILE A 55 10.29 -2.85 -16.06
C ILE A 55 11.69 -2.66 -15.51
N ALA A 56 11.87 -2.86 -14.19
CA ALA A 56 13.16 -2.75 -13.53
C ALA A 56 13.19 -3.51 -12.22
N GLN A 57 14.40 -3.88 -11.79
CA GLN A 57 14.65 -4.48 -10.49
C GLN A 57 15.97 -3.99 -9.90
N SER A 58 16.01 -3.91 -8.57
CA SER A 58 17.23 -3.67 -7.79
C SER A 58 17.27 -4.65 -6.63
N LYS A 59 18.44 -5.16 -6.30
CA LYS A 59 18.61 -6.13 -5.22
C LYS A 59 19.63 -5.64 -4.21
N THR A 60 19.25 -5.67 -2.95
CA THR A 60 20.15 -5.48 -1.81
C THR A 60 20.34 -6.81 -1.07
N LYS A 61 21.00 -6.79 0.09
CA LYS A 61 21.10 -7.97 0.96
C LYS A 61 19.77 -8.30 1.65
N GLU A 62 18.92 -7.32 1.87
CA GLU A 62 17.73 -7.45 2.70
C GLU A 62 16.44 -7.59 1.88
N GLU A 63 16.45 -7.06 0.64
CA GLU A 63 15.25 -7.04 -0.19
C GLU A 63 15.56 -7.05 -1.69
N THR A 64 14.55 -7.39 -2.47
CA THR A 64 14.53 -7.14 -3.91
C THR A 64 13.39 -6.19 -4.22
N LEU A 65 13.73 -5.05 -4.78
CA LEU A 65 12.81 -4.00 -5.21
C LEU A 65 12.50 -4.19 -6.69
N PHE A 66 11.22 -4.04 -7.04
CA PHE A 66 10.73 -4.14 -8.40
C PHE A 66 9.89 -2.92 -8.78
N LEU A 67 10.09 -2.46 -10.00
CA LEU A 67 9.16 -1.54 -10.68
C LEU A 67 8.35 -2.32 -11.69
N SER A 68 7.05 -2.12 -11.67
CA SER A 68 6.13 -2.73 -12.62
C SER A 68 5.30 -1.68 -13.35
N LEU A 69 4.83 -2.02 -14.53
CA LEU A 69 3.95 -1.20 -15.34
C LEU A 69 2.69 -1.99 -15.69
N THR A 70 1.56 -1.30 -15.58
CA THR A 70 0.25 -1.81 -16.03
C THR A 70 -0.38 -0.79 -16.95
N PHE A 71 -1.14 -1.24 -17.92
CA PHE A 71 -1.90 -0.37 -18.80
C PHE A 71 -3.37 -0.35 -18.40
N ARG A 72 -3.90 0.85 -18.17
CA ARG A 72 -5.29 1.08 -17.77
C ARG A 72 -6.04 1.82 -18.86
N LYS A 73 -7.21 1.30 -19.24
CA LYS A 73 -8.14 2.03 -20.09
C LYS A 73 -8.94 3.04 -19.26
N VAL A 74 -8.89 4.28 -19.67
CA VAL A 74 -9.56 5.41 -19.01
C VAL A 74 -10.47 6.12 -20.01
N GLN A 75 -11.70 6.40 -19.61
CA GLN A 75 -12.60 7.23 -20.40
C GLN A 75 -12.27 8.71 -20.15
N ARG A 76 -11.79 9.40 -21.18
CA ARG A 76 -11.56 10.83 -21.15
C ARG A 76 -12.65 11.58 -21.90
N THR A 77 -13.16 12.64 -21.28
CA THR A 77 -14.08 13.56 -21.96
C THR A 77 -13.27 14.71 -22.57
N ARG A 78 -13.30 14.83 -23.89
CA ARG A 78 -12.76 15.99 -24.61
C ARG A 78 -13.90 16.89 -25.06
N LEU A 79 -13.66 18.20 -25.00
CA LEU A 79 -14.54 19.20 -25.60
C LEU A 79 -14.02 19.51 -27.00
N ARG A 80 -14.87 19.35 -28.00
CA ARG A 80 -14.57 19.67 -29.40
C ARG A 80 -15.53 20.77 -29.87
N LEU A 81 -14.98 21.79 -30.46
CA LEU A 81 -15.79 22.82 -31.14
C LEU A 81 -16.06 22.35 -32.57
N GLN A 82 -17.31 22.05 -32.90
CA GLN A 82 -17.72 21.63 -34.24
C GLN A 82 -18.93 22.47 -34.65
N ASN A 83 -18.86 23.14 -35.80
CA ASN A 83 -19.93 24.00 -36.34
C ASN A 83 -20.42 25.04 -35.31
N GLY A 84 -19.52 25.66 -34.54
CA GLY A 84 -19.86 26.66 -33.52
C GLY A 84 -20.52 26.09 -32.26
N ARG A 85 -20.62 24.79 -32.11
CA ARG A 85 -21.15 24.11 -30.91
C ARG A 85 -20.07 23.32 -30.21
N ILE A 86 -20.13 23.31 -28.88
CA ILE A 86 -19.23 22.50 -28.05
C ILE A 86 -19.85 21.10 -27.89
N GLU A 87 -19.18 20.12 -28.41
CA GLU A 87 -19.55 18.71 -28.26
C GLU A 87 -18.64 18.05 -27.24
N ARG A 88 -19.23 17.16 -26.43
CA ARG A 88 -18.48 16.29 -25.51
C ARG A 88 -18.24 14.97 -26.21
N ILE A 89 -16.97 14.65 -26.43
CA ILE A 89 -16.56 13.37 -27.03
C ILE A 89 -15.94 12.55 -25.91
N GLN A 90 -16.44 11.34 -25.73
CA GLN A 90 -15.81 10.34 -24.85
C GLN A 90 -14.82 9.52 -25.68
N GLU A 91 -13.59 9.49 -25.24
CA GLU A 91 -12.49 8.75 -25.87
C GLU A 91 -11.89 7.79 -24.86
N GLU A 92 -11.75 6.52 -25.24
CA GLU A 92 -11.00 5.53 -24.44
C GLU A 92 -9.50 5.72 -24.71
N VAL A 93 -8.75 6.06 -23.68
CA VAL A 93 -7.30 6.25 -23.74
C VAL A 93 -6.62 5.21 -22.85
N THR A 94 -5.56 4.59 -23.36
CA THR A 94 -4.73 3.69 -22.54
C THR A 94 -3.64 4.49 -21.85
N GLU A 95 -3.64 4.46 -20.52
CA GLU A 95 -2.68 5.16 -19.69
C GLU A 95 -1.77 4.17 -18.95
N PRO A 96 -0.45 4.41 -18.91
CA PRO A 96 0.45 3.64 -18.09
C PRO A 96 0.26 3.98 -16.61
N GLU A 97 0.26 2.96 -15.76
CA GLU A 97 0.22 3.07 -14.31
C GLU A 97 1.40 2.30 -13.73
N MET A 98 2.32 3.02 -13.10
CA MET A 98 3.49 2.41 -12.45
C MET A 98 3.16 1.99 -11.03
N GLY A 99 3.75 0.86 -10.61
CA GLY A 99 3.71 0.37 -9.24
C GLY A 99 5.09 -0.08 -8.79
N GLU A 100 5.35 0.05 -7.52
CA GLU A 100 6.57 -0.39 -6.86
C GLU A 100 6.21 -1.46 -5.84
N PHE A 101 6.98 -2.54 -5.79
CA PHE A 101 6.85 -3.54 -4.75
C PHE A 101 8.20 -4.08 -4.31
N HIS A 102 8.29 -4.43 -3.04
CA HIS A 102 9.50 -4.97 -2.42
C HIS A 102 9.21 -6.38 -1.89
N ILE A 103 10.12 -7.29 -2.12
CA ILE A 103 10.10 -8.62 -1.51
C ILE A 103 11.28 -8.68 -0.53
N LYS A 104 10.96 -8.69 0.76
CA LYS A 104 11.93 -8.79 1.85
C LYS A 104 12.37 -10.22 2.07
N GLN A 105 13.57 -10.42 2.60
CA GLN A 105 14.09 -11.78 2.89
C GLN A 105 13.30 -12.50 3.99
N GLU A 106 12.76 -11.75 4.95
CA GLU A 106 11.90 -12.28 6.02
C GLU A 106 10.51 -12.71 5.53
N GLY A 107 10.23 -12.63 4.24
CA GLY A 107 8.96 -13.08 3.67
C GLY A 107 7.85 -12.01 3.71
N CYS A 108 8.19 -10.74 3.77
CA CYS A 108 7.23 -9.65 3.61
C CYS A 108 7.21 -9.15 2.16
N LEU A 109 6.01 -8.99 1.60
CA LEU A 109 5.75 -8.34 0.31
C LEU A 109 5.10 -6.98 0.60
N GLU A 110 5.79 -5.91 0.25
CA GLU A 110 5.32 -4.54 0.39
C GLU A 110 4.89 -3.99 -0.96
N LEU A 111 3.66 -3.50 -1.06
CA LEU A 111 3.09 -2.90 -2.27
C LEU A 111 2.94 -1.40 -2.08
N TYR A 112 3.74 -0.61 -2.80
CA TYR A 112 3.74 0.85 -2.73
C TYR A 112 2.85 1.45 -3.82
N SER A 113 1.76 2.11 -3.39
CA SER A 113 0.78 2.78 -4.29
C SER A 113 0.20 1.86 -5.37
N TYR A 114 0.04 0.59 -5.05
CA TYR A 114 -0.46 -0.43 -5.97
C TYR A 114 -1.97 -0.32 -6.18
N GLY A 115 -2.40 -0.25 -7.43
CA GLY A 115 -3.81 -0.33 -7.81
C GLY A 115 -4.34 -1.77 -7.77
N ALA A 116 -5.66 -1.93 -7.67
CA ALA A 116 -6.29 -3.25 -7.58
C ALA A 116 -5.93 -4.17 -8.77
N LYS A 117 -5.88 -3.64 -9.99
CA LYS A 117 -5.50 -4.41 -11.19
C LYS A 117 -4.05 -4.87 -11.16
N GLN A 118 -3.14 -4.00 -10.71
CA GLN A 118 -1.73 -4.32 -10.55
C GLN A 118 -1.55 -5.42 -9.50
N LYS A 119 -2.21 -5.28 -8.35
CA LYS A 119 -2.20 -6.30 -7.28
C LYS A 119 -2.69 -7.64 -7.79
N THR A 120 -3.81 -7.69 -8.52
CA THR A 120 -4.34 -8.92 -9.10
C THR A 120 -3.35 -9.56 -10.08
N ALA A 121 -2.73 -8.78 -10.96
CA ALA A 121 -1.76 -9.27 -11.93
C ALA A 121 -0.49 -9.81 -11.25
N LEU A 122 0.05 -9.07 -10.27
CA LEU A 122 1.20 -9.50 -9.48
C LEU A 122 0.90 -10.78 -8.69
N SER A 123 -0.23 -10.81 -7.95
CA SER A 123 -0.62 -11.99 -7.17
C SER A 123 -0.78 -13.21 -8.05
N LYS A 124 -1.41 -13.07 -9.21
CA LYS A 124 -1.54 -14.17 -10.18
C LYS A 124 -0.18 -14.66 -10.65
N SER A 125 0.72 -13.76 -11.05
CA SER A 125 2.06 -14.12 -11.53
C SER A 125 2.88 -14.82 -10.45
N LEU A 126 2.80 -14.38 -9.20
CA LEU A 126 3.46 -15.02 -8.07
C LEU A 126 2.85 -16.41 -7.81
N THR A 127 1.52 -16.51 -7.79
CA THR A 127 0.80 -17.78 -7.59
C THR A 127 1.13 -18.81 -8.67
N ASP A 128 1.16 -18.41 -9.93
CA ASP A 128 1.49 -19.28 -11.06
C ASP A 128 2.92 -19.84 -10.97
N SER A 129 3.83 -19.11 -10.33
CA SER A 129 5.25 -19.47 -10.24
C SER A 129 5.65 -20.09 -8.91
N PHE A 130 5.04 -19.70 -7.80
CA PHE A 130 5.45 -20.08 -6.44
C PHE A 130 4.38 -20.88 -5.67
N GLY A 131 3.20 -21.06 -6.23
CA GLY A 131 2.10 -21.85 -5.65
C GLY A 131 0.96 -20.98 -5.09
N ASN A 132 -0.20 -21.62 -4.88
CA ASN A 132 -1.45 -20.93 -4.60
C ASN A 132 -1.44 -20.10 -3.29
N ASP A 133 -0.70 -20.53 -2.29
CA ASP A 133 -0.69 -19.88 -0.97
C ASP A 133 0.57 -19.02 -0.74
N CYS A 134 1.29 -18.66 -1.83
CA CYS A 134 2.53 -17.91 -1.70
C CYS A 134 2.34 -16.46 -1.23
N VAL A 135 1.15 -15.88 -1.43
CA VAL A 135 0.82 -14.52 -0.98
C VAL A 135 -0.36 -14.59 -0.03
N LYS A 136 -0.17 -14.19 1.21
CA LYS A 136 -1.20 -14.18 2.24
C LYS A 136 -1.45 -12.78 2.78
N GLN A 137 -2.72 -12.49 3.12
CA GLN A 137 -3.07 -11.23 3.75
C GLN A 137 -2.56 -11.22 5.20
N LEU A 138 -1.89 -10.14 5.58
CA LEU A 138 -1.55 -9.85 6.98
C LEU A 138 -2.66 -9.05 7.66
N PHE A 139 -2.82 -9.26 8.96
CA PHE A 139 -3.81 -8.57 9.78
C PHE A 139 -3.19 -8.06 11.07
N LEU A 140 -3.64 -6.89 11.50
CA LEU A 140 -3.37 -6.34 12.82
C LEU A 140 -4.53 -6.73 13.74
N GLN A 141 -4.22 -7.50 14.77
CA GLN A 141 -5.17 -7.83 15.83
C GLN A 141 -5.54 -6.56 16.63
N LYS A 142 -6.68 -6.59 17.30
CA LYS A 142 -7.22 -5.45 18.07
C LYS A 142 -6.21 -4.87 19.04
N ASP A 143 -5.45 -5.71 19.74
CA ASP A 143 -4.47 -5.24 20.72
C ASP A 143 -3.23 -4.62 20.06
N ALA A 144 -2.79 -5.12 18.91
CA ALA A 144 -1.75 -4.49 18.10
C ALA A 144 -2.20 -3.10 17.60
N MET A 145 -3.45 -2.99 17.14
CA MET A 145 -4.04 -1.69 16.74
C MET A 145 -4.08 -0.71 17.92
N LYS A 146 -4.47 -1.16 19.12
CA LYS A 146 -4.46 -0.33 20.33
C LYS A 146 -3.05 0.09 20.71
N SER A 147 -2.07 -0.82 20.65
CA SER A 147 -0.66 -0.50 20.92
C SER A 147 -0.16 0.61 20.00
N LEU A 148 -0.40 0.51 18.70
CA LEU A 148 -0.04 1.57 17.75
C LEU A 148 -0.73 2.90 18.07
N MET A 149 -2.00 2.88 18.48
CA MET A 149 -2.69 4.13 18.89
C MET A 149 -2.09 4.77 20.12
N THR A 150 -1.57 3.99 21.09
CA THR A 150 -0.93 4.55 22.29
C THR A 150 0.42 5.20 22.02
N GLU A 151 1.09 4.82 20.92
CA GLU A 151 2.35 5.43 20.49
C GLU A 151 2.16 6.70 19.66
N ALA A 152 0.93 6.95 19.21
CA ALA A 152 0.62 8.14 18.44
C ALA A 152 0.65 9.41 19.32
N ILE A 153 1.10 10.52 18.74
CA ILE A 153 1.04 11.85 19.37
C ILE A 153 -0.42 12.25 19.56
N GLU A 154 -1.26 11.95 18.58
CA GLU A 154 -2.69 12.30 18.55
C GLU A 154 -3.44 11.33 17.65
N VAL A 155 -4.56 10.80 18.13
CA VAL A 155 -5.50 10.02 17.31
C VAL A 155 -6.58 10.95 16.78
N ASN A 156 -6.77 11.00 15.45
CA ASN A 156 -7.73 11.91 14.80
C ASN A 156 -9.05 11.24 14.42
N SER A 157 -9.02 9.94 14.11
CA SER A 157 -10.23 9.17 13.85
C SER A 157 -10.03 7.68 14.12
N ILE A 158 -11.12 7.00 14.48
CA ILE A 158 -11.16 5.55 14.68
C ILE A 158 -12.43 5.03 14.03
N SER A 159 -12.32 3.97 13.25
CA SER A 159 -13.46 3.23 12.70
C SER A 159 -13.53 1.85 13.36
N LEU A 160 -14.68 1.54 13.90
CA LEU A 160 -15.01 0.24 14.49
C LEU A 160 -15.94 -0.52 13.55
N THR A 161 -15.87 -1.84 13.62
CA THR A 161 -16.77 -2.77 12.93
C THR A 161 -17.18 -3.91 13.85
N ALA A 162 -18.09 -4.78 13.41
CA ALA A 162 -18.57 -5.93 14.18
C ALA A 162 -19.10 -5.57 15.58
N LEU A 163 -19.86 -4.47 15.66
CA LEU A 163 -20.33 -3.91 16.93
C LEU A 163 -21.43 -4.76 17.62
N GLY A 164 -21.99 -5.76 16.91
CA GLY A 164 -23.07 -6.60 17.45
C GLY A 164 -24.37 -5.83 17.71
N ASN A 165 -24.50 -4.60 17.20
CA ASN A 165 -25.68 -3.78 17.37
C ASN A 165 -26.69 -4.06 16.25
N PRO A 166 -28.00 -4.30 16.53
CA PRO A 166 -28.98 -4.62 15.51
C PRO A 166 -29.27 -3.48 14.53
N PHE A 167 -28.91 -2.23 14.87
CA PHE A 167 -29.21 -1.06 14.04
C PHE A 167 -27.99 -0.58 13.22
N PHE A 168 -26.76 -0.88 13.67
CA PHE A 168 -25.55 -0.52 12.95
C PHE A 168 -24.40 -1.46 13.32
N ASN A 169 -23.58 -1.80 12.33
CA ASN A 169 -22.42 -2.67 12.49
C ASN A 169 -21.09 -1.92 12.51
N ASP A 170 -21.07 -0.72 11.96
CA ASP A 170 -19.86 0.14 11.85
C ASP A 170 -20.10 1.48 12.56
N ALA A 171 -19.07 2.02 13.18
CA ALA A 171 -19.06 3.36 13.76
C ALA A 171 -17.72 4.05 13.48
N THR A 172 -17.76 5.35 13.20
CA THR A 172 -16.55 6.16 13.03
C THR A 172 -16.58 7.35 14.00
N PHE A 173 -15.52 7.49 14.76
CA PHE A 173 -15.29 8.57 15.70
C PHE A 173 -14.23 9.50 15.13
N THR A 174 -14.48 10.80 15.13
CA THR A 174 -13.55 11.82 14.61
C THR A 174 -13.41 12.95 15.64
N GLY A 175 -12.24 13.55 15.68
CA GLY A 175 -11.95 14.68 16.57
C GLY A 175 -10.55 14.53 17.17
N THR A 176 -10.27 15.36 18.17
CA THR A 176 -9.03 15.27 18.95
C THR A 176 -9.19 14.16 19.99
N ASP A 177 -8.37 13.14 19.91
CA ASP A 177 -8.36 11.97 20.81
C ASP A 177 -9.75 11.34 21.05
N PRO A 178 -10.41 10.81 19.99
CA PRO A 178 -11.73 10.20 20.12
C PRO A 178 -11.76 9.00 21.08
N THR A 179 -10.59 8.43 21.43
CA THR A 179 -10.42 7.37 22.45
C THR A 179 -10.93 7.78 23.84
N ASN A 180 -10.99 9.07 24.11
CA ASN A 180 -11.50 9.61 25.38
C ASN A 180 -13.02 9.67 25.45
N SER A 181 -13.72 9.54 24.34
CA SER A 181 -15.18 9.53 24.26
C SER A 181 -15.77 8.35 25.02
N LYS A 182 -16.83 8.60 25.82
CA LYS A 182 -17.58 7.56 26.53
C LYS A 182 -18.18 6.55 25.55
N THR A 183 -18.79 7.03 24.49
CA THR A 183 -19.41 6.19 23.44
C THR A 183 -18.38 5.29 22.75
N TYR A 184 -17.16 5.83 22.46
CA TYR A 184 -16.09 4.98 21.93
C TYR A 184 -15.72 3.87 22.90
N LYS A 185 -15.53 4.18 24.18
CA LYS A 185 -15.14 3.19 25.20
C LYS A 185 -16.18 2.08 25.37
N GLU A 186 -17.44 2.42 25.29
CA GLU A 186 -18.55 1.46 25.32
C GLU A 186 -18.54 0.54 24.08
N LEU A 187 -18.43 1.10 22.89
CA LEU A 187 -18.45 0.32 21.64
C LEU A 187 -17.14 -0.44 21.36
N ALA A 188 -16.00 0.13 21.74
CA ALA A 188 -14.70 -0.52 21.56
C ALA A 188 -14.54 -1.80 22.41
N GLY A 189 -15.36 -2.00 23.44
CA GLY A 189 -15.42 -3.24 24.22
C GLY A 189 -15.83 -4.44 23.36
N SER A 190 -16.88 -4.29 22.56
CA SER A 190 -17.49 -5.35 21.75
C SER A 190 -17.03 -5.34 20.27
N GLY A 191 -16.66 -4.19 19.74
CA GLY A 191 -16.28 -4.03 18.33
C GLY A 191 -14.82 -4.31 18.03
N GLU A 192 -14.53 -4.50 16.74
CA GLU A 192 -13.17 -4.62 16.20
C GLU A 192 -12.72 -3.28 15.62
N ILE A 193 -11.42 -2.96 15.72
CA ILE A 193 -10.85 -1.75 15.13
C ILE A 193 -10.57 -2.03 13.65
N LYS A 194 -11.36 -1.44 12.75
CA LYS A 194 -11.21 -1.56 11.31
C LYS A 194 -10.07 -0.69 10.77
N SER A 195 -9.97 0.53 11.28
CA SER A 195 -8.88 1.45 10.97
C SER A 195 -8.82 2.59 11.98
N PHE A 196 -7.67 3.25 12.05
CA PHE A 196 -7.52 4.52 12.72
C PHE A 196 -6.60 5.46 11.94
N ARG A 197 -6.76 6.77 12.16
CA ARG A 197 -5.88 7.81 11.63
C ARG A 197 -5.27 8.58 12.78
N ALA A 198 -3.95 8.69 12.76
CA ALA A 198 -3.21 9.31 13.86
C ALA A 198 -1.97 10.05 13.37
N LYS A 199 -1.44 10.94 14.23
CA LYS A 199 -0.15 11.60 14.05
C LYS A 199 0.92 10.80 14.78
N PHE A 200 2.03 10.57 14.11
CA PHE A 200 3.21 9.91 14.67
C PHE A 200 4.43 10.82 14.58
N GLN A 201 5.37 10.64 15.49
CA GLN A 201 6.66 11.32 15.38
C GLN A 201 7.40 10.79 14.14
N SER A 202 8.00 11.70 13.36
CA SER A 202 8.96 11.33 12.33
C SER A 202 10.23 10.80 12.99
N GLY A 203 10.86 9.78 12.39
CA GLY A 203 12.06 9.12 12.96
C GLY A 203 13.31 9.99 13.02
N ASP A 204 13.39 11.00 12.16
CA ASP A 204 14.47 11.99 12.25
C ASP A 204 14.25 12.90 13.46
N SER A 205 15.12 12.72 14.46
CA SER A 205 15.06 13.37 15.77
C SER A 205 15.30 14.88 15.78
N ASP A 206 15.50 15.49 14.62
CA ASP A 206 15.55 16.94 14.52
C ASP A 206 14.15 17.53 14.73
N ALA A 207 14.02 18.35 15.76
CA ALA A 207 12.78 18.99 16.23
C ALA A 207 12.06 19.86 15.16
N SER A 208 12.55 19.87 13.92
CA SER A 208 11.99 20.57 12.77
C SER A 208 11.15 19.68 11.85
N THR A 209 11.13 18.36 12.06
CA THR A 209 10.35 17.44 11.20
C THR A 209 8.88 17.44 11.62
N ALA A 210 8.02 17.77 10.65
CA ALA A 210 6.57 17.75 10.85
C ALA A 210 6.11 16.30 11.12
N PRO A 211 5.18 16.10 12.09
CA PRO A 211 4.66 14.76 12.36
C PRO A 211 4.01 14.18 11.12
N MET A 212 4.23 12.89 10.87
CA MET A 212 3.55 12.17 9.80
C MET A 212 2.13 11.79 10.24
N ILE A 213 1.17 11.91 9.33
CA ILE A 213 -0.19 11.45 9.54
C ILE A 213 -0.36 10.11 8.82
N VAL A 214 -0.75 9.08 9.56
CA VAL A 214 -0.94 7.74 9.00
C VAL A 214 -2.35 7.25 9.26
N THR A 215 -3.01 6.69 8.23
CA THR A 215 -4.18 5.84 8.43
C THR A 215 -3.72 4.39 8.38
N VAL A 216 -3.96 3.68 9.47
CA VAL A 216 -3.64 2.25 9.63
C VAL A 216 -4.94 1.46 9.54
N HIS A 217 -4.99 0.48 8.65
CA HIS A 217 -6.11 -0.45 8.51
C HIS A 217 -5.75 -1.81 9.12
N SER A 218 -6.73 -2.50 9.68
CA SER A 218 -6.54 -3.84 10.26
C SER A 218 -6.00 -4.88 9.28
N ASN A 219 -6.21 -4.71 7.98
CA ASN A 219 -5.63 -5.54 6.92
C ASN A 219 -4.24 -5.08 6.46
N CYS A 220 -3.47 -4.43 7.35
CA CYS A 220 -2.11 -3.98 7.10
C CYS A 220 -1.95 -3.05 5.88
N LYS A 221 -3.00 -2.32 5.52
CA LYS A 221 -2.92 -1.23 4.55
C LYS A 221 -2.67 0.08 5.27
N LEU A 222 -1.60 0.76 4.88
CA LEU A 222 -1.15 2.04 5.43
C LEU A 222 -1.38 3.14 4.41
N ARG A 223 -1.79 4.31 4.85
CA ARG A 223 -1.87 5.52 4.01
C ARG A 223 -1.19 6.66 4.74
N PHE A 224 -0.13 7.18 4.15
CA PHE A 224 0.67 8.26 4.68
C PHE A 224 0.22 9.58 4.05
N PHE A 225 0.09 10.60 4.86
CA PHE A 225 -0.25 11.94 4.44
C PHE A 225 0.83 12.89 4.95
N GLY A 226 1.59 13.46 4.03
CA GLY A 226 2.41 14.64 4.32
C GLY A 226 1.48 15.84 4.39
N GLY A 227 1.71 16.75 5.33
CA GLY A 227 1.02 18.03 5.35
C GLY A 227 1.52 18.91 4.18
N GLN A 228 2.22 20.01 4.52
CA GLN A 228 2.93 20.85 3.52
C GLN A 228 4.28 20.24 3.09
N VAL A 229 4.78 19.26 3.82
CA VAL A 229 6.06 18.58 3.57
C VAL A 229 5.79 17.11 3.28
N PRO A 230 6.38 16.53 2.22
CA PRO A 230 6.29 15.10 1.94
C PRO A 230 6.85 14.29 3.11
N VAL A 231 6.23 13.15 3.41
CA VAL A 231 6.77 12.21 4.40
C VAL A 231 8.06 11.60 3.85
N PRO A 232 9.17 11.63 4.59
CA PRO A 232 10.41 10.98 4.17
C PRO A 232 10.20 9.50 3.89
N GLN A 233 10.92 8.97 2.90
CA GLN A 233 10.81 7.55 2.54
C GLN A 233 11.25 6.64 3.69
N SER A 234 12.34 7.00 4.39
CA SER A 234 12.82 6.28 5.57
C SER A 234 11.72 6.09 6.61
N ASP A 235 10.95 7.14 6.91
CA ASP A 235 9.86 7.08 7.88
C ASP A 235 8.73 6.15 7.43
N ILE A 236 8.43 6.12 6.13
CA ILE A 236 7.45 5.20 5.56
C ILE A 236 7.93 3.75 5.71
N GLU A 237 9.20 3.49 5.37
CA GLU A 237 9.81 2.16 5.46
C GLU A 237 9.91 1.67 6.90
N ASP A 238 10.37 2.52 7.83
CA ASP A 238 10.47 2.19 9.24
C ASP A 238 9.09 1.91 9.86
N PHE A 239 8.09 2.71 9.52
CA PHE A 239 6.72 2.49 10.01
C PHE A 239 6.10 1.23 9.39
N ALA A 240 6.31 0.97 8.09
CA ALA A 240 5.86 -0.24 7.43
C ALA A 240 6.49 -1.49 8.05
N LYS A 241 7.81 -1.45 8.32
CA LYS A 241 8.52 -2.52 9.03
C LYS A 241 7.93 -2.77 10.41
N LYS A 242 7.75 -1.71 11.22
CA LYS A 242 7.13 -1.81 12.54
C LYS A 242 5.75 -2.49 12.50
N VAL A 243 4.92 -2.13 11.52
CA VAL A 243 3.60 -2.75 11.35
C VAL A 243 3.73 -4.21 10.90
N SER A 244 4.66 -4.52 10.02
CA SER A 244 4.94 -5.89 9.60
C SER A 244 5.36 -6.80 10.76
N ASP A 245 6.21 -6.29 11.67
CA ASP A 245 6.74 -7.03 12.81
C ASP A 245 5.65 -7.42 13.84
N ILE A 246 4.57 -6.64 13.92
CA ILE A 246 3.45 -6.91 14.85
C ILE A 246 2.21 -7.52 14.18
N ALA A 247 2.23 -7.63 12.86
CA ALA A 247 1.15 -8.24 12.09
C ALA A 247 1.18 -9.76 12.21
N SER A 248 0.02 -10.39 12.16
CA SER A 248 -0.13 -11.84 12.14
C SER A 248 -0.85 -12.28 10.88
N GLU A 249 -0.61 -13.52 10.46
CA GLU A 249 -1.45 -14.14 9.45
C GLU A 249 -2.89 -14.30 9.98
N SER A 250 -3.86 -14.19 9.10
CA SER A 250 -5.21 -14.65 9.44
C SER A 250 -5.15 -16.16 9.66
N GLU A 251 -5.37 -16.61 10.88
CA GLU A 251 -5.82 -17.98 11.07
C GLU A 251 -7.17 -18.07 10.35
N VAL A 252 -7.20 -18.84 9.28
CA VAL A 252 -8.45 -19.20 8.60
C VAL A 252 -9.24 -20.04 9.59
N VAL A 253 -10.21 -19.40 10.27
CA VAL A 253 -11.21 -20.07 11.09
C VAL A 253 -12.27 -20.68 10.20
#